data_94bdf67a5b56db3984a85974da97500e
#
_entry.id   94bdf67a5b56db3984a85974da97500e
#
_cell.length_a   1.000
_cell.length_b   1.000
_cell.length_c   1.000
_cell.angle_alpha   90.00
_cell.angle_beta   90.00
_cell.angle_gamma   90.00
#
_symmetry.space_group_name_H-M   'P 1'
#
loop_
_entity.id
_entity.type
_entity.pdbx_description
1 polymer ?
#
loop_
_entity_poly.entity_id
_entity_poly.type
_entity_poly.pdbx_seq_one_letter_code
_entity_poly.pdbx_strand_id
1 'polypeptide(L)'
;MDKKIILMLAMLFAVTTSWAQVNVDDDEIVDEDEITVTDQEGNEEVIEFPEAMTYDLDSLLNLYMSKTYLDEPDDDCNVRDFNPTYTKEEYVDRLRRLPTVMEMAHNDVVQKFIDRYSGRLRHSISYMLGASNFYMPIFEEALEMYQVPLELKYLPIIESALNPSAVSRVGAAGLWQFMIGTGKQYGLQVNSLVDERRDPVKSSYAAARYLRDLYRIFGDWNLVIAAYNCGPENINKAIRRSNGEKDYWRIYPYLPRETRGYVPAFIAANYIMTYYSQHNICPMSTRLPSKTDTVMVDKNVHLEQVAEVVGINIDLLRSLNPMYRRDIVPGASGLCPIRLPQTEVGRFIDLQDSIYSHRSDELLNKRVEVEVNDETPTYYHKSKRTYKKRGARYSKRRSSAKRRSKARTRRRRR
;
A
#
# COMPACT_ATOMS: atom_id res chain seq x y z
N MET A 1 -51.34 17.00 -54.65
CA MET A 1 -50.81 16.88 -53.30
C MET A 1 -50.82 18.28 -52.68
N ASP A 2 -51.69 18.45 -51.72
CA ASP A 2 -52.09 19.78 -51.20
C ASP A 2 -51.01 20.42 -50.35
N LYS A 3 -50.75 21.70 -50.64
CA LYS A 3 -49.84 22.56 -49.88
C LYS A 3 -50.16 22.65 -48.38
N LYS A 4 -51.34 22.16 -47.96
CA LYS A 4 -51.77 22.15 -46.55
C LYS A 4 -51.16 20.97 -45.77
N ILE A 5 -50.71 19.91 -46.42
CA ILE A 5 -50.08 18.76 -45.77
C ILE A 5 -48.61 19.05 -45.46
N ILE A 6 -47.94 19.91 -46.26
CA ILE A 6 -46.55 20.32 -46.04
C ILE A 6 -46.43 21.29 -44.87
N LEU A 7 -47.49 22.10 -44.60
CA LEU A 7 -47.47 23.02 -43.44
C LEU A 7 -47.73 22.31 -42.08
N MET A 8 -48.42 21.16 -42.09
CA MET A 8 -48.68 20.38 -40.88
C MET A 8 -47.47 19.53 -40.48
N LEU A 9 -46.61 19.13 -41.42
CA LEU A 9 -45.37 18.40 -41.15
C LEU A 9 -44.24 19.32 -40.67
N ALA A 10 -44.31 20.63 -40.95
CA ALA A 10 -43.33 21.62 -40.48
C ALA A 10 -43.64 22.11 -39.04
N MET A 11 -44.87 21.92 -38.51
CA MET A 11 -45.21 22.27 -37.15
C MET A 11 -44.96 21.17 -36.10
N LEU A 12 -44.58 19.96 -36.52
CA LEU A 12 -44.33 18.83 -35.64
C LEU A 12 -42.84 18.66 -35.29
N PHE A 13 -41.96 19.53 -35.81
CA PHE A 13 -40.51 19.52 -35.50
C PHE A 13 -40.01 20.72 -34.69
N ALA A 14 -40.92 21.56 -34.16
CA ALA A 14 -40.61 22.59 -33.21
C ALA A 14 -40.90 22.10 -31.76
N VAL A 15 -40.50 20.83 -31.44
CA VAL A 15 -40.29 20.45 -30.05
C VAL A 15 -38.95 21.05 -29.65
N THR A 16 -39.03 22.18 -28.98
CA THR A 16 -37.95 22.82 -28.28
C THR A 16 -37.14 21.80 -27.50
N THR A 17 -35.95 21.47 -27.99
CA THR A 17 -34.90 20.92 -27.12
C THR A 17 -34.51 22.05 -26.15
N SER A 18 -35.29 22.19 -25.08
CA SER A 18 -34.85 22.87 -23.88
C SER A 18 -33.74 21.96 -23.31
N TRP A 19 -32.53 22.20 -23.74
CA TRP A 19 -31.37 21.73 -23.01
C TRP A 19 -31.41 22.49 -21.68
N ALA A 20 -31.92 21.84 -20.66
CA ALA A 20 -31.58 22.21 -19.31
C ALA A 20 -30.05 22.18 -19.28
N GLN A 21 -29.44 23.36 -19.26
CA GLN A 21 -28.08 23.47 -18.71
C GLN A 21 -28.19 22.97 -17.28
N VAL A 22 -27.88 21.70 -17.10
CA VAL A 22 -27.39 21.24 -15.80
C VAL A 22 -26.15 22.06 -15.59
N ASN A 23 -26.26 23.09 -14.76
CA ASN A 23 -25.08 23.62 -14.08
C ASN A 23 -24.54 22.40 -13.33
N VAL A 24 -23.56 21.75 -13.90
CA VAL A 24 -22.59 20.99 -13.12
C VAL A 24 -21.89 22.09 -12.35
N ASP A 25 -22.36 22.30 -11.12
CA ASP A 25 -21.55 22.94 -10.13
C ASP A 25 -20.19 22.26 -10.27
N ASP A 26 -19.12 23.06 -10.40
CA ASP A 26 -17.75 22.56 -10.23
C ASP A 26 -17.70 22.00 -8.79
N ASP A 27 -18.21 20.79 -8.62
CA ASP A 27 -17.87 19.97 -7.46
C ASP A 27 -16.36 19.95 -7.49
N GLU A 28 -15.72 20.64 -6.57
CA GLU A 28 -14.31 20.52 -6.27
C GLU A 28 -14.06 19.01 -6.26
N ILE A 29 -13.26 18.53 -7.21
CA ILE A 29 -12.78 17.15 -7.19
C ILE A 29 -11.96 17.10 -5.90
N VAL A 30 -12.62 16.76 -4.81
CA VAL A 30 -11.97 16.41 -3.54
C VAL A 30 -11.07 15.25 -3.93
N ASP A 31 -9.77 15.47 -3.82
CA ASP A 31 -8.80 14.40 -4.06
C ASP A 31 -9.10 13.33 -3.02
N GLU A 32 -9.78 12.26 -3.46
CA GLU A 32 -10.31 11.21 -2.58
C GLU A 32 -9.19 10.48 -1.82
N ASP A 33 -7.94 10.78 -2.14
CA ASP A 33 -6.75 10.25 -1.50
C ASP A 33 -6.20 11.13 -0.37
N GLU A 34 -6.89 12.24 -0.03
CA GLU A 34 -6.50 13.14 1.06
C GLU A 34 -7.56 13.17 2.18
N ILE A 35 -7.11 13.20 3.43
CA ILE A 35 -7.95 13.50 4.61
C ILE A 35 -7.77 14.96 4.98
N THR A 36 -8.84 15.74 4.99
CA THR A 36 -8.84 17.07 5.59
C THR A 36 -9.26 16.97 7.06
N VAL A 37 -8.45 17.50 7.95
CA VAL A 37 -8.71 17.58 9.40
C VAL A 37 -8.62 19.03 9.82
N THR A 38 -9.53 19.46 10.66
CA THR A 38 -9.51 20.81 11.24
C THR A 38 -8.74 20.74 12.57
N ASP A 39 -7.69 21.54 12.72
CA ASP A 39 -6.93 21.65 13.95
C ASP A 39 -7.72 22.39 15.06
N GLN A 40 -7.16 22.45 16.27
CA GLN A 40 -7.80 23.14 17.40
C GLN A 40 -7.92 24.67 17.20
N GLU A 41 -7.18 25.23 16.24
CA GLU A 41 -7.18 26.64 15.89
C GLU A 41 -8.15 26.94 14.73
N GLY A 42 -8.81 25.89 14.18
CA GLY A 42 -9.77 26.00 13.09
C GLY A 42 -9.14 26.00 11.69
N ASN A 43 -7.85 25.70 11.57
CA ASN A 43 -7.17 25.58 10.26
C ASN A 43 -7.41 24.19 9.68
N GLU A 44 -7.67 24.12 8.38
CA GLU A 44 -7.77 22.86 7.66
C GLU A 44 -6.37 22.34 7.32
N GLU A 45 -6.11 21.10 7.70
CA GLU A 45 -4.88 20.38 7.39
C GLU A 45 -5.18 19.14 6.53
N VAL A 46 -4.44 19.02 5.44
CA VAL A 46 -4.52 17.86 4.56
C VAL A 46 -3.49 16.82 5.00
N ILE A 47 -3.95 15.60 5.26
CA ILE A 47 -3.14 14.45 5.65
C ILE A 47 -3.15 13.45 4.49
N GLU A 48 -1.95 13.05 4.04
CA GLU A 48 -1.78 12.04 2.99
C GLU A 48 -1.98 10.64 3.55
N PHE A 49 -2.59 9.76 2.76
CA PHE A 49 -2.69 8.33 3.07
C PHE A 49 -1.36 7.63 2.79
N PRO A 50 -1.03 6.57 3.56
CA PRO A 50 0.00 5.62 3.14
C PRO A 50 -0.27 5.10 1.72
N GLU A 51 0.80 4.92 0.91
CA GLU A 51 0.66 4.56 -0.52
C GLU A 51 -0.19 3.29 -0.72
N ALA A 52 -0.10 2.33 0.21
CA ALA A 52 -0.90 1.09 0.17
C ALA A 52 -2.40 1.29 0.42
N MET A 53 -2.84 2.49 0.78
CA MET A 53 -4.25 2.82 1.04
C MET A 53 -4.85 3.71 -0.04
N THR A 54 -4.11 4.04 -1.09
CA THR A 54 -4.60 4.86 -2.19
C THR A 54 -5.42 4.02 -3.18
N TYR A 55 -6.33 4.66 -3.91
CA TYR A 55 -7.21 3.99 -4.88
C TYR A 55 -6.44 3.26 -5.99
N ASP A 56 -5.36 3.86 -6.47
CA ASP A 56 -4.57 3.26 -7.55
C ASP A 56 -3.96 1.93 -7.11
N LEU A 57 -3.52 1.84 -5.86
CA LEU A 57 -2.98 0.61 -5.30
C LEU A 57 -4.07 -0.41 -4.98
N ASP A 58 -5.24 0.04 -4.50
CA ASP A 58 -6.39 -0.83 -4.28
C ASP A 58 -6.81 -1.54 -5.57
N SER A 59 -6.87 -0.81 -6.69
CA SER A 59 -7.15 -1.38 -8.01
C SER A 59 -6.08 -2.38 -8.46
N LEU A 60 -4.79 -2.09 -8.25
CA LEU A 60 -3.68 -3.00 -8.55
C LEU A 60 -3.65 -4.20 -7.60
N LEU A 61 -3.96 -3.98 -6.32
CA LEU A 61 -4.08 -5.02 -5.32
C LEU A 61 -5.20 -6.00 -5.69
N ASN A 62 -6.37 -5.49 -6.05
CA ASN A 62 -7.50 -6.31 -6.50
C ASN A 62 -7.14 -7.15 -7.71
N LEU A 63 -6.40 -6.57 -8.69
CA LEU A 63 -5.91 -7.31 -9.84
C LEU A 63 -4.90 -8.39 -9.45
N TYR A 64 -3.99 -8.11 -8.52
CA TYR A 64 -3.05 -9.09 -7.99
C TYR A 64 -3.78 -10.20 -7.24
N MET A 65 -4.69 -9.85 -6.35
CA MET A 65 -5.44 -10.78 -5.50
C MET A 65 -6.37 -11.68 -6.34
N SER A 66 -7.06 -11.14 -7.33
CA SER A 66 -7.93 -11.92 -8.23
C SER A 66 -7.15 -12.96 -9.05
N LYS A 67 -5.88 -12.70 -9.35
CA LYS A 67 -5.02 -13.65 -10.07
C LYS A 67 -4.36 -14.67 -9.17
N THR A 68 -4.20 -14.33 -7.90
CA THR A 68 -3.25 -15.06 -7.08
C THR A 68 -3.88 -16.05 -6.15
N TYR A 69 -5.08 -16.00 -5.57
CA TYR A 69 -5.41 -17.07 -4.62
C TYR A 69 -6.67 -16.87 -3.79
N LEU A 70 -7.47 -15.88 -4.07
CA LEU A 70 -8.63 -15.61 -3.26
C LEU A 70 -9.87 -16.17 -3.96
N ASP A 71 -10.48 -17.14 -3.34
CA ASP A 71 -11.84 -17.57 -3.68
C ASP A 71 -12.84 -16.58 -3.03
N GLU A 72 -14.11 -16.69 -3.41
CA GLU A 72 -15.18 -15.89 -2.80
C GLU A 72 -15.25 -16.11 -1.28
N PRO A 73 -15.85 -15.18 -0.52
CA PRO A 73 -15.99 -15.30 0.93
C PRO A 73 -16.63 -16.64 1.30
N ASP A 74 -16.19 -17.21 2.42
CA ASP A 74 -16.76 -18.44 2.96
C ASP A 74 -18.28 -18.26 3.17
N ASP A 75 -19.08 -19.23 2.72
CA ASP A 75 -20.56 -19.21 2.76
C ASP A 75 -21.11 -19.01 4.21
N ASP A 76 -20.31 -19.33 5.22
CA ASP A 76 -20.65 -19.15 6.64
C ASP A 76 -20.55 -17.68 7.11
N CYS A 77 -19.98 -16.79 6.31
CA CYS A 77 -19.86 -15.39 6.69
C CYS A 77 -21.06 -14.58 6.23
N ASN A 78 -21.83 -14.09 7.18
CA ASN A 78 -23.06 -13.33 6.97
C ASN A 78 -22.72 -11.91 6.45
N VAL A 79 -22.32 -11.80 5.19
CA VAL A 79 -21.99 -10.52 4.54
C VAL A 79 -23.25 -9.66 4.50
N ARG A 80 -23.20 -8.50 5.15
CA ARG A 80 -24.25 -7.49 5.06
C ARG A 80 -23.68 -6.27 4.33
N ASP A 81 -24.44 -5.74 3.40
CA ASP A 81 -24.02 -4.64 2.52
C ASP A 81 -23.89 -3.27 3.22
N PHE A 82 -24.09 -3.19 4.51
CA PHE A 82 -23.97 -1.96 5.25
C PHE A 82 -22.82 -1.98 6.26
N ASN A 83 -22.17 -0.83 6.43
CA ASN A 83 -21.15 -0.61 7.45
C ASN A 83 -21.81 -0.01 8.69
N PRO A 84 -21.87 -0.72 9.84
CA PRO A 84 -22.39 -0.16 11.08
C PRO A 84 -21.53 1.02 11.56
N THR A 85 -22.19 2.07 12.01
CA THR A 85 -21.55 3.19 12.70
C THR A 85 -21.74 3.06 14.20
N TYR A 86 -20.72 3.48 14.95
CA TYR A 86 -20.69 3.38 16.41
C TYR A 86 -20.47 4.75 17.04
N THR A 87 -20.77 4.87 18.34
CA THR A 87 -20.47 6.08 19.07
C THR A 87 -18.96 6.24 19.31
N LYS A 88 -18.51 7.46 19.57
CA LYS A 88 -17.11 7.73 19.91
C LYS A 88 -16.64 6.92 21.13
N GLU A 89 -17.51 6.79 22.11
CA GLU A 89 -17.26 6.04 23.34
C GLU A 89 -17.02 4.55 23.05
N GLU A 90 -17.77 3.97 22.11
CA GLU A 90 -17.56 2.57 21.67
C GLU A 90 -16.25 2.39 20.94
N TYR A 91 -15.85 3.31 20.05
CA TYR A 91 -14.53 3.26 19.41
C TYR A 91 -13.40 3.37 20.43
N VAL A 92 -13.49 4.31 21.38
CA VAL A 92 -12.50 4.47 22.47
C VAL A 92 -12.41 3.21 23.32
N ASP A 93 -13.53 2.61 23.70
CA ASP A 93 -13.58 1.39 24.51
C ASP A 93 -12.95 0.20 23.76
N ARG A 94 -13.29 0.03 22.48
CA ARG A 94 -12.70 -1.03 21.64
C ARG A 94 -11.17 -0.87 21.46
N LEU A 95 -10.70 0.34 21.18
CA LEU A 95 -9.26 0.60 21.04
C LEU A 95 -8.53 0.32 22.37
N ARG A 96 -9.12 0.66 23.51
CA ARG A 96 -8.54 0.38 24.83
C ARG A 96 -8.49 -1.11 25.17
N ARG A 97 -9.39 -1.91 24.59
CA ARG A 97 -9.44 -3.37 24.80
C ARG A 97 -8.51 -4.16 23.87
N LEU A 98 -7.87 -3.49 22.90
CA LEU A 98 -6.88 -4.17 22.07
C LEU A 98 -5.74 -4.69 22.96
N PRO A 99 -5.27 -5.94 22.75
CA PRO A 99 -4.19 -6.53 23.54
C PRO A 99 -2.84 -6.00 23.06
N THR A 100 -2.60 -4.71 23.24
CA THR A 100 -1.42 -4.00 22.76
C THR A 100 -0.61 -3.42 23.90
N VAL A 101 0.72 -3.37 23.73
CA VAL A 101 1.63 -2.65 24.64
C VAL A 101 1.55 -1.13 24.40
N MET A 102 1.29 -0.76 23.14
CA MET A 102 1.16 0.63 22.73
C MET A 102 -0.20 1.20 23.10
N GLU A 103 -0.25 2.47 23.45
CA GLU A 103 -1.51 3.17 23.58
C GLU A 103 -2.15 3.41 22.21
N MET A 104 -3.33 2.88 21.99
CA MET A 104 -4.15 3.08 20.79
C MET A 104 -5.08 4.27 20.99
N ALA A 105 -4.54 5.49 20.86
CA ALA A 105 -5.29 6.72 21.07
C ALA A 105 -6.37 6.91 20.00
N HIS A 106 -7.56 7.36 20.41
CA HIS A 106 -8.64 7.78 19.51
C HIS A 106 -8.62 9.30 19.34
N ASN A 107 -8.67 9.75 18.11
CA ASN A 107 -8.92 11.15 17.72
C ASN A 107 -9.57 11.19 16.33
N ASP A 108 -9.91 12.40 15.86
CA ASP A 108 -10.63 12.57 14.60
C ASP A 108 -9.83 12.07 13.38
N VAL A 109 -8.49 12.14 13.42
CA VAL A 109 -7.64 11.59 12.38
C VAL A 109 -7.75 10.06 12.35
N VAL A 110 -7.60 9.40 13.49
CA VAL A 110 -7.74 7.94 13.63
C VAL A 110 -9.13 7.49 13.19
N GLN A 111 -10.18 8.24 13.57
CA GLN A 111 -11.55 7.93 13.15
C GLN A 111 -11.70 7.91 11.62
N LYS A 112 -11.17 8.91 10.93
CA LYS A 112 -11.23 8.97 9.47
C LYS A 112 -10.53 7.78 8.80
N PHE A 113 -9.41 7.30 9.37
CA PHE A 113 -8.76 6.08 8.89
C PHE A 113 -9.60 4.82 9.16
N ILE A 114 -10.24 4.71 10.32
CA ILE A 114 -11.18 3.62 10.62
C ILE A 114 -12.34 3.63 9.61
N ASP A 115 -12.93 4.79 9.36
CA ASP A 115 -14.05 4.95 8.42
C ASP A 115 -13.64 4.57 6.99
N ARG A 116 -12.42 4.90 6.57
CA ARG A 116 -11.89 4.51 5.26
C ARG A 116 -11.69 3.00 5.15
N TYR A 117 -11.12 2.35 6.16
CA TYR A 117 -10.94 0.89 6.16
C TYR A 117 -12.26 0.14 6.19
N SER A 118 -13.19 0.56 7.05
CA SER A 118 -14.50 -0.08 7.17
C SER A 118 -15.47 0.25 6.02
N GLY A 119 -15.23 1.37 5.33
CA GLY A 119 -16.01 1.85 4.19
C GLY A 119 -15.39 1.48 2.84
N ARG A 120 -14.69 2.43 2.24
CA ARG A 120 -14.16 2.32 0.86
C ARG A 120 -13.19 1.14 0.69
N LEU A 121 -12.31 0.88 1.65
CA LEU A 121 -11.31 -0.19 1.59
C LEU A 121 -11.79 -1.52 2.18
N ARG A 122 -13.08 -1.68 2.51
CA ARG A 122 -13.59 -2.90 3.15
C ARG A 122 -13.31 -4.16 2.34
N HIS A 123 -13.36 -4.06 1.00
CA HIS A 123 -13.05 -5.19 0.13
C HIS A 123 -11.58 -5.58 0.22
N SER A 124 -10.67 -4.60 0.23
CA SER A 124 -9.24 -4.83 0.44
C SER A 124 -8.96 -5.41 1.83
N ILE A 125 -9.70 -4.99 2.86
CA ILE A 125 -9.62 -5.59 4.19
C ILE A 125 -10.02 -7.06 4.17
N SER A 126 -11.05 -7.45 3.42
CA SER A 126 -11.43 -8.87 3.26
C SER A 126 -10.28 -9.72 2.71
N TYR A 127 -9.55 -9.23 1.72
CA TYR A 127 -8.34 -9.87 1.20
C TYR A 127 -7.23 -9.95 2.25
N MET A 128 -6.94 -8.85 2.94
CA MET A 128 -5.89 -8.81 3.96
C MET A 128 -6.20 -9.76 5.12
N LEU A 129 -7.46 -9.88 5.53
CA LEU A 129 -7.90 -10.82 6.54
C LEU A 129 -7.66 -12.27 6.10
N GLY A 130 -7.97 -12.61 4.85
CA GLY A 130 -7.69 -13.94 4.29
C GLY A 130 -6.19 -14.24 4.24
N ALA A 131 -5.39 -13.31 3.71
CA ALA A 131 -3.94 -13.43 3.62
C ALA A 131 -3.25 -13.44 4.99
N SER A 132 -3.86 -12.82 6.01
CA SER A 132 -3.30 -12.74 7.35
C SER A 132 -3.10 -14.12 7.99
N ASN A 133 -3.95 -15.09 7.68
CA ASN A 133 -3.81 -16.46 8.17
C ASN A 133 -2.46 -17.09 7.78
N PHE A 134 -1.90 -16.70 6.65
CA PHE A 134 -0.61 -17.18 6.17
C PHE A 134 0.56 -16.33 6.70
N TYR A 135 0.43 -14.99 6.69
CA TYR A 135 1.55 -14.10 6.98
C TYR A 135 1.72 -13.80 8.47
N MET A 136 0.63 -13.67 9.25
CA MET A 136 0.73 -13.27 10.65
C MET A 136 1.60 -14.20 11.51
N PRO A 137 1.55 -15.54 11.39
CA PRO A 137 2.45 -16.42 12.13
C PRO A 137 3.94 -16.14 11.85
N ILE A 138 4.29 -15.80 10.59
CA ILE A 138 5.67 -15.47 10.21
C ILE A 138 6.12 -14.16 10.85
N PHE A 139 5.22 -13.17 10.89
CA PHE A 139 5.51 -11.88 11.51
C PHE A 139 5.64 -12.00 13.02
N GLU A 140 4.73 -12.72 13.67
CA GLU A 140 4.72 -12.95 15.10
C GLU A 140 6.01 -13.63 15.54
N GLU A 141 6.42 -14.71 14.88
CA GLU A 141 7.69 -15.41 15.18
C GLU A 141 8.90 -14.45 15.13
N ALA A 142 8.98 -13.61 14.07
CA ALA A 142 10.07 -12.67 13.93
C ALA A 142 10.04 -11.56 14.99
N LEU A 143 8.85 -11.03 15.33
CA LEU A 143 8.70 -9.99 16.35
C LEU A 143 9.03 -10.53 17.74
N GLU A 144 8.56 -11.72 18.10
CA GLU A 144 8.85 -12.40 19.37
C GLU A 144 10.36 -12.65 19.54
N MET A 145 11.03 -13.14 18.50
CA MET A 145 12.47 -13.39 18.50
C MET A 145 13.29 -12.15 18.92
N TYR A 146 12.83 -10.96 18.55
CA TYR A 146 13.52 -9.70 18.86
C TYR A 146 12.85 -8.89 19.98
N GLN A 147 11.86 -9.45 20.68
CA GLN A 147 11.12 -8.81 21.77
C GLN A 147 10.46 -7.48 21.35
N VAL A 148 9.88 -7.48 20.17
CA VAL A 148 9.15 -6.35 19.59
C VAL A 148 7.64 -6.62 19.80
N PRO A 149 6.83 -5.61 20.18
CA PRO A 149 5.39 -5.77 20.38
C PRO A 149 4.68 -6.41 19.19
N LEU A 150 3.80 -7.37 19.48
CA LEU A 150 3.12 -8.17 18.45
C LEU A 150 2.14 -7.37 17.61
N GLU A 151 1.60 -6.29 18.13
CA GLU A 151 0.73 -5.39 17.36
C GLU A 151 1.43 -4.81 16.12
N LEU A 152 2.77 -4.74 16.12
CA LEU A 152 3.55 -4.27 14.96
C LEU A 152 3.47 -5.21 13.75
N LYS A 153 2.90 -6.42 13.90
CA LYS A 153 2.54 -7.30 12.78
C LYS A 153 1.58 -6.67 11.78
N TYR A 154 0.88 -5.61 12.17
CA TYR A 154 -0.04 -4.89 11.29
C TYR A 154 0.62 -3.77 10.47
N LEU A 155 1.93 -3.51 10.64
CA LEU A 155 2.65 -2.58 9.75
C LEU A 155 2.57 -2.99 8.26
N PRO A 156 2.73 -4.27 7.87
CA PRO A 156 2.57 -4.67 6.47
C PRO A 156 1.17 -4.42 5.88
N ILE A 157 0.13 -4.22 6.70
CA ILE A 157 -1.18 -3.77 6.22
C ILE A 157 -1.08 -2.39 5.58
N ILE A 158 -0.42 -1.45 6.27
CA ILE A 158 -0.29 -0.07 5.80
C ILE A 158 0.87 0.14 4.82
N GLU A 159 1.83 -0.78 4.79
CA GLU A 159 2.99 -0.72 3.89
C GLU A 159 2.73 -1.31 2.49
N SER A 160 2.05 -2.44 2.44
CA SER A 160 1.92 -3.23 1.21
C SER A 160 0.55 -3.86 1.00
N ALA A 161 -0.41 -3.65 1.90
CA ALA A 161 -1.67 -4.40 1.95
C ALA A 161 -1.44 -5.93 1.89
N LEU A 162 -0.41 -6.41 2.58
CA LEU A 162 0.07 -7.81 2.58
C LEU A 162 0.48 -8.37 1.21
N ASN A 163 0.86 -7.50 0.26
CA ASN A 163 1.38 -7.93 -1.03
C ASN A 163 2.92 -8.08 -0.99
N PRO A 164 3.48 -9.30 -1.04
CA PRO A 164 4.93 -9.51 -0.99
C PRO A 164 5.65 -9.02 -2.25
N SER A 165 4.94 -8.78 -3.33
CA SER A 165 5.48 -8.28 -4.59
C SER A 165 5.34 -6.76 -4.74
N ALA A 166 4.78 -6.06 -3.76
CA ALA A 166 4.59 -4.61 -3.81
C ALA A 166 5.92 -3.87 -4.00
N VAL A 167 5.89 -2.83 -4.82
CA VAL A 167 7.01 -1.91 -5.04
C VAL A 167 6.47 -0.50 -5.09
N SER A 168 6.93 0.36 -4.17
CA SER A 168 6.52 1.76 -4.11
C SER A 168 7.13 2.61 -5.23
N ARG A 169 6.62 3.82 -5.41
CA ARG A 169 7.15 4.78 -6.40
C ARG A 169 8.62 5.16 -6.16
N VAL A 170 9.09 5.04 -4.91
CA VAL A 170 10.48 5.34 -4.53
C VAL A 170 11.37 4.10 -4.48
N GLY A 171 10.84 2.91 -4.80
CA GLY A 171 11.61 1.68 -4.90
C GLY A 171 11.69 0.87 -3.60
N ALA A 172 10.90 1.18 -2.58
CA ALA A 172 10.69 0.28 -1.45
C ALA A 172 9.99 -0.99 -1.94
N ALA A 173 10.27 -2.16 -1.35
CA ALA A 173 9.74 -3.42 -1.85
C ALA A 173 9.39 -4.42 -0.74
N GLY A 174 8.40 -5.28 -1.06
CA GLY A 174 7.98 -6.40 -0.22
C GLY A 174 6.96 -6.03 0.85
N LEU A 175 6.62 -6.99 1.70
CA LEU A 175 5.63 -6.84 2.77
C LEU A 175 5.93 -5.66 3.70
N TRP A 176 7.20 -5.46 4.02
CA TRP A 176 7.70 -4.47 4.95
C TRP A 176 8.25 -3.20 4.28
N GLN A 177 8.11 -3.07 2.97
CA GLN A 177 8.53 -1.93 2.15
C GLN A 177 9.95 -1.41 2.44
N PHE A 178 10.91 -2.33 2.48
CA PHE A 178 12.30 -1.95 2.66
C PHE A 178 12.85 -1.18 1.46
N MET A 179 13.51 -0.04 1.72
CA MET A 179 14.45 0.56 0.76
C MET A 179 15.67 -0.35 0.59
N ILE A 180 16.32 -0.31 -0.59
CA ILE A 180 17.47 -1.17 -0.90
C ILE A 180 18.57 -0.99 0.15
N GLY A 181 18.95 0.25 0.47
CA GLY A 181 20.01 0.56 1.44
C GLY A 181 19.71 0.00 2.83
N THR A 182 18.50 0.26 3.36
CA THR A 182 18.06 -0.26 4.65
C THR A 182 17.98 -1.79 4.64
N GLY A 183 17.42 -2.39 3.59
CA GLY A 183 17.35 -3.85 3.46
C GLY A 183 18.73 -4.50 3.53
N LYS A 184 19.71 -3.99 2.78
CA LYS A 184 21.11 -4.48 2.79
C LYS A 184 21.76 -4.28 4.18
N GLN A 185 21.52 -3.16 4.86
CA GLN A 185 22.03 -2.91 6.20
C GLN A 185 21.53 -3.97 7.20
N TYR A 186 20.30 -4.47 7.02
CA TYR A 186 19.72 -5.54 7.84
C TYR A 186 19.94 -6.94 7.25
N GLY A 187 20.84 -7.10 6.28
CA GLY A 187 21.32 -8.37 5.77
C GLY A 187 20.49 -8.99 4.66
N LEU A 188 19.57 -8.21 4.05
CA LEU A 188 18.79 -8.68 2.90
C LEU A 188 19.62 -8.57 1.61
N GLN A 189 19.69 -9.66 0.87
CA GLN A 189 20.33 -9.70 -0.45
C GLN A 189 19.40 -9.07 -1.50
N VAL A 190 19.95 -8.16 -2.31
CA VAL A 190 19.25 -7.56 -3.44
C VAL A 190 20.16 -7.51 -4.65
N ASN A 191 19.81 -8.30 -5.67
CA ASN A 191 20.51 -8.34 -6.96
C ASN A 191 19.53 -8.55 -8.13
N SER A 192 20.03 -8.83 -9.32
CA SER A 192 19.20 -8.99 -10.53
C SER A 192 18.32 -10.26 -10.54
N LEU A 193 18.67 -11.28 -9.76
CA LEU A 193 17.96 -12.56 -9.67
C LEU A 193 17.21 -12.72 -8.35
N VAL A 194 17.70 -12.14 -7.25
CA VAL A 194 17.13 -12.28 -5.90
C VAL A 194 16.86 -10.93 -5.31
N ASP A 195 15.69 -10.75 -4.69
CA ASP A 195 15.30 -9.59 -3.89
C ASP A 195 14.65 -10.06 -2.58
N GLU A 196 15.47 -10.26 -1.55
CA GLU A 196 15.03 -10.80 -0.26
C GLU A 196 14.14 -9.82 0.54
N ARG A 197 13.99 -8.58 0.08
CA ARG A 197 12.99 -7.67 0.65
C ARG A 197 11.57 -8.19 0.43
N ARG A 198 11.39 -9.05 -0.59
CA ARG A 198 10.13 -9.72 -0.91
C ARG A 198 9.96 -11.06 -0.20
N ASP A 199 11.03 -11.64 0.35
CA ASP A 199 10.95 -12.88 1.12
C ASP A 199 10.19 -12.64 2.42
N PRO A 200 9.03 -13.29 2.65
CA PRO A 200 8.22 -13.05 3.84
C PRO A 200 8.97 -13.32 5.15
N VAL A 201 9.81 -14.34 5.20
CA VAL A 201 10.56 -14.71 6.41
C VAL A 201 11.72 -13.76 6.62
N LYS A 202 12.64 -13.68 5.66
CA LYS A 202 13.88 -12.87 5.81
C LYS A 202 13.56 -11.39 6.06
N SER A 203 12.58 -10.84 5.32
CA SER A 203 12.20 -9.44 5.51
C SER A 203 11.54 -9.20 6.87
N SER A 204 10.77 -10.15 7.42
CA SER A 204 10.19 -10.01 8.76
C SER A 204 11.24 -9.99 9.85
N TYR A 205 12.24 -10.89 9.79
CA TYR A 205 13.35 -10.86 10.73
C TYR A 205 14.20 -9.57 10.61
N ALA A 206 14.38 -9.06 9.40
CA ALA A 206 15.04 -7.77 9.17
C ALA A 206 14.23 -6.61 9.76
N ALA A 207 12.91 -6.60 9.56
CA ALA A 207 12.01 -5.57 10.08
C ALA A 207 11.97 -5.57 11.61
N ALA A 208 11.86 -6.73 12.24
CA ALA A 208 11.88 -6.85 13.69
C ALA A 208 13.20 -6.30 14.31
N ARG A 209 14.34 -6.59 13.67
CA ARG A 209 15.64 -6.00 14.08
C ARG A 209 15.66 -4.48 13.91
N TYR A 210 15.16 -3.97 12.79
CA TYR A 210 15.11 -2.54 12.53
C TYR A 210 14.21 -1.81 13.52
N LEU A 211 13.02 -2.33 13.78
CA LEU A 211 12.07 -1.79 14.77
C LEU A 211 12.67 -1.78 16.18
N ARG A 212 13.34 -2.88 16.60
CA ARG A 212 14.07 -2.93 17.87
C ARG A 212 15.16 -1.86 17.93
N ASP A 213 15.92 -1.65 16.88
CA ASP A 213 17.02 -0.68 16.86
C ASP A 213 16.50 0.75 16.86
N LEU A 214 15.37 1.03 16.21
CA LEU A 214 14.66 2.32 16.34
C LEU A 214 14.13 2.53 17.77
N TYR A 215 13.63 1.49 18.44
CA TYR A 215 13.18 1.60 19.82
C TYR A 215 14.33 1.95 20.79
N ARG A 216 15.52 1.42 20.55
CA ARG A 216 16.71 1.81 21.33
C ARG A 216 17.05 3.29 21.21
N ILE A 217 16.68 3.93 20.09
CA ILE A 217 16.92 5.36 19.85
C ILE A 217 15.84 6.21 20.53
N PHE A 218 14.57 5.84 20.37
CA PHE A 218 13.45 6.71 20.73
C PHE A 218 12.79 6.35 22.07
N GLY A 219 12.76 5.06 22.44
CA GLY A 219 12.13 4.56 23.66
C GLY A 219 10.60 4.65 23.67
N ASP A 220 9.98 5.04 22.55
CA ASP A 220 8.54 5.20 22.36
C ASP A 220 8.11 4.57 21.03
N TRP A 221 7.09 3.71 21.05
CA TRP A 221 6.68 2.95 19.86
C TRP A 221 5.98 3.80 18.79
N ASN A 222 5.25 4.85 19.16
CA ASN A 222 4.66 5.77 18.19
C ASN A 222 5.75 6.52 17.41
N LEU A 223 6.81 6.93 18.11
CA LEU A 223 8.00 7.51 17.47
C LEU A 223 8.75 6.50 16.60
N VAL A 224 8.80 5.23 17.02
CA VAL A 224 9.40 4.14 16.23
C VAL A 224 8.65 3.94 14.93
N ILE A 225 7.31 3.83 14.98
CA ILE A 225 6.46 3.68 13.80
C ILE A 225 6.65 4.87 12.86
N ALA A 226 6.63 6.09 13.39
CA ALA A 226 6.88 7.28 12.59
C ALA A 226 8.30 7.30 11.99
N ALA A 227 9.31 6.85 12.75
CA ALA A 227 10.70 6.75 12.27
C ALA A 227 10.89 5.65 11.21
N TYR A 228 10.11 4.56 11.29
CA TYR A 228 10.10 3.52 10.27
C TYR A 228 9.70 4.08 8.90
N ASN A 229 8.68 4.92 8.87
CA ASN A 229 8.20 5.57 7.65
C ASN A 229 9.17 6.64 7.11
N CYS A 230 9.54 7.64 7.91
CA CYS A 230 10.28 8.80 7.40
C CYS A 230 11.78 8.79 7.72
N GLY A 231 12.25 7.78 8.43
CA GLY A 231 13.63 7.70 8.91
C GLY A 231 13.89 8.46 10.22
N PRO A 232 14.85 7.98 11.04
CA PRO A 232 15.12 8.52 12.39
C PRO A 232 15.57 9.98 12.37
N GLU A 233 16.24 10.44 11.30
CA GLU A 233 16.66 11.83 11.21
C GLU A 233 15.50 12.83 11.16
N ASN A 234 14.41 12.49 10.48
CA ASN A 234 13.24 13.37 10.37
C ASN A 234 12.51 13.47 11.71
N ILE A 235 12.42 12.37 12.46
CA ILE A 235 11.90 12.40 13.83
C ILE A 235 12.77 13.26 14.73
N ASN A 236 14.10 13.11 14.68
CA ASN A 236 15.01 13.96 15.44
C ASN A 236 14.90 15.45 15.05
N LYS A 237 14.64 15.77 13.78
CA LYS A 237 14.36 17.16 13.36
C LYS A 237 13.04 17.67 13.96
N ALA A 238 11.98 16.85 13.96
CA ALA A 238 10.69 17.21 14.57
C ALA A 238 10.83 17.44 16.09
N ILE A 239 11.51 16.55 16.80
CA ILE A 239 11.81 16.70 18.23
C ILE A 239 12.56 18.03 18.52
N ARG A 240 13.59 18.36 17.74
CA ARG A 240 14.29 19.65 17.91
C ARG A 240 13.39 20.86 17.65
N ARG A 241 12.49 20.79 16.65
CA ARG A 241 11.56 21.88 16.33
C ARG A 241 10.46 22.07 17.37
N SER A 242 10.11 21.03 18.08
CA SER A 242 9.14 21.03 19.18
C SER A 242 9.76 21.34 20.57
N ASN A 243 10.96 21.90 20.61
CA ASN A 243 11.69 22.18 21.86
C ASN A 243 12.03 20.93 22.69
N GLY A 244 12.20 19.79 22.05
CA GLY A 244 12.64 18.57 22.71
C GLY A 244 11.51 17.62 23.14
N GLU A 245 10.26 17.88 22.73
CA GLU A 245 9.12 16.98 22.99
C GLU A 245 9.38 15.61 22.36
N LYS A 246 9.07 14.53 23.09
CA LYS A 246 9.23 13.15 22.66
C LYS A 246 7.92 12.36 22.61
N ASP A 247 6.81 13.05 22.51
CA ASP A 247 5.48 12.50 22.30
C ASP A 247 5.08 12.68 20.83
N TYR A 248 4.59 11.62 20.18
CA TYR A 248 4.22 11.66 18.75
C TYR A 248 3.20 12.76 18.45
N TRP A 249 2.13 12.90 19.25
CA TRP A 249 1.08 13.87 19.01
C TRP A 249 1.53 15.31 19.24
N ARG A 250 2.54 15.53 20.10
CA ARG A 250 3.15 16.85 20.31
C ARG A 250 4.12 17.24 19.20
N ILE A 251 4.84 16.28 18.60
CA ILE A 251 5.72 16.56 17.46
C ILE A 251 4.98 16.49 16.12
N TYR A 252 3.74 16.05 16.12
CA TYR A 252 2.90 15.85 14.93
C TYR A 252 2.93 17.03 13.93
N PRO A 253 2.76 18.32 14.33
CA PRO A 253 2.80 19.46 13.40
C PRO A 253 4.14 19.65 12.68
N TYR A 254 5.23 19.07 13.21
CA TYR A 254 6.58 19.19 12.68
C TYR A 254 7.00 18.00 11.81
N LEU A 255 6.14 16.97 11.72
CA LEU A 255 6.39 15.77 10.91
C LEU A 255 6.12 16.05 9.42
N PRO A 256 6.75 15.28 8.50
CA PRO A 256 6.33 15.24 7.10
C PRO A 256 4.83 14.88 7.00
N ARG A 257 4.12 15.42 6.01
CA ARG A 257 2.66 15.20 5.84
C ARG A 257 2.29 13.71 5.78
N GLU A 258 2.98 12.94 4.97
CA GLU A 258 2.81 11.49 4.86
C GLU A 258 2.97 10.79 6.22
N THR A 259 3.97 11.17 7.02
CA THR A 259 4.23 10.56 8.34
C THR A 259 3.16 10.92 9.38
N ARG A 260 2.47 12.04 9.22
CA ARG A 260 1.36 12.42 10.11
C ARG A 260 0.19 11.44 10.02
N GLY A 261 -0.08 10.88 8.86
CA GLY A 261 -1.12 9.86 8.66
C GLY A 261 -0.68 8.46 9.08
N TYR A 262 0.61 8.20 9.25
CA TYR A 262 1.12 6.84 9.34
C TYR A 262 0.79 6.14 10.68
N VAL A 263 0.98 6.80 11.83
CA VAL A 263 0.56 6.25 13.15
C VAL A 263 -0.97 6.14 13.27
N PRO A 264 -1.77 7.15 12.88
CA PRO A 264 -3.22 6.99 12.80
C PRO A 264 -3.68 5.83 11.94
N ALA A 265 -3.08 5.63 10.75
CA ALA A 265 -3.36 4.49 9.88
C ALA A 265 -3.01 3.15 10.55
N PHE A 266 -1.90 3.08 11.27
CA PHE A 266 -1.51 1.89 12.03
C PHE A 266 -2.51 1.56 13.16
N ILE A 267 -2.96 2.55 13.92
CA ILE A 267 -3.98 2.38 14.96
C ILE A 267 -5.27 1.86 14.33
N ALA A 268 -5.70 2.46 13.23
CA ALA A 268 -6.90 2.03 12.51
C ALA A 268 -6.77 0.62 11.92
N ALA A 269 -5.57 0.24 11.44
CA ALA A 269 -5.29 -1.13 10.97
C ALA A 269 -5.43 -2.16 12.10
N ASN A 270 -4.86 -1.88 13.28
CA ASN A 270 -5.06 -2.73 14.47
C ASN A 270 -6.54 -2.87 14.83
N TYR A 271 -7.28 -1.77 14.79
CA TYR A 271 -8.70 -1.77 15.07
C TYR A 271 -9.47 -2.63 14.07
N ILE A 272 -9.33 -2.37 12.78
CA ILE A 272 -10.15 -3.05 11.76
C ILE A 272 -9.81 -4.53 11.63
N MET A 273 -8.55 -4.90 11.73
CA MET A 273 -8.11 -6.31 11.69
C MET A 273 -8.59 -7.12 12.91
N THR A 274 -8.95 -6.44 14.01
CA THR A 274 -9.50 -7.09 15.20
C THR A 274 -11.03 -7.07 15.20
N TYR A 275 -11.64 -5.94 14.80
CA TYR A 275 -13.09 -5.73 14.88
C TYR A 275 -13.80 -5.79 13.52
N TYR A 276 -13.23 -6.46 12.52
CA TYR A 276 -13.79 -6.57 11.16
C TYR A 276 -15.22 -7.12 11.13
N SER A 277 -15.52 -8.11 11.97
CA SER A 277 -16.86 -8.71 12.04
C SER A 277 -17.93 -7.72 12.51
N GLN A 278 -17.58 -6.80 13.40
CA GLN A 278 -18.47 -5.72 13.85
C GLN A 278 -18.79 -4.73 12.72
N HIS A 279 -17.91 -4.64 11.73
CA HIS A 279 -18.12 -3.83 10.52
C HIS A 279 -18.73 -4.63 9.35
N ASN A 280 -19.24 -5.83 9.61
CA ASN A 280 -19.78 -6.74 8.58
C ASN A 280 -18.77 -7.01 7.44
N ILE A 281 -17.50 -7.13 7.78
CA ILE A 281 -16.44 -7.52 6.84
C ILE A 281 -16.13 -8.99 7.06
N CYS A 282 -16.05 -9.74 5.97
CA CYS A 282 -15.73 -11.17 6.00
C CYS A 282 -14.34 -11.41 5.40
N PRO A 283 -13.50 -12.26 6.04
CA PRO A 283 -12.27 -12.72 5.43
C PRO A 283 -12.56 -13.46 4.11
N MET A 284 -11.75 -13.21 3.09
CA MET A 284 -11.76 -14.05 1.90
C MET A 284 -10.95 -15.32 2.10
N SER A 285 -11.41 -16.44 1.55
CA SER A 285 -10.65 -17.67 1.49
C SER A 285 -9.40 -17.50 0.63
N THR A 286 -8.27 -18.04 1.07
CA THR A 286 -7.03 -18.01 0.31
C THR A 286 -6.64 -19.41 -0.14
N ARG A 287 -6.05 -19.53 -1.32
CA ARG A 287 -5.44 -20.79 -1.81
C ARG A 287 -4.02 -20.99 -1.29
N LEU A 288 -3.52 -20.09 -0.44
CA LEU A 288 -2.22 -20.27 0.21
C LEU A 288 -2.29 -21.52 1.11
N PRO A 289 -1.29 -22.40 1.04
CA PRO A 289 -1.31 -23.64 1.80
C PRO A 289 -1.23 -23.34 3.29
N SER A 290 -1.97 -24.09 4.09
CA SER A 290 -1.95 -23.96 5.55
C SER A 290 -0.58 -24.27 6.16
N LYS A 291 0.22 -25.10 5.47
CA LYS A 291 1.58 -25.49 5.89
C LYS A 291 2.52 -25.49 4.71
N THR A 292 3.67 -24.87 4.89
CA THR A 292 4.78 -24.87 3.92
C THR A 292 6.03 -25.39 4.57
N ASP A 293 6.93 -25.91 3.75
CA ASP A 293 8.29 -26.27 4.14
C ASP A 293 9.26 -25.83 3.05
N THR A 294 10.55 -25.92 3.31
CA THR A 294 11.59 -25.37 2.46
C THR A 294 12.60 -26.45 2.08
N VAL A 295 12.88 -26.56 0.79
CA VAL A 295 13.98 -27.38 0.27
C VAL A 295 15.13 -26.47 -0.14
N MET A 296 16.36 -26.92 0.11
CA MET A 296 17.57 -26.20 -0.30
C MET A 296 18.09 -26.74 -1.62
N VAL A 297 18.36 -25.85 -2.58
CA VAL A 297 18.92 -26.22 -3.89
C VAL A 297 20.32 -25.63 -4.08
N ASP A 298 21.21 -26.42 -4.64
CA ASP A 298 22.62 -26.10 -4.92
C ASP A 298 22.94 -25.93 -6.42
N LYS A 299 21.92 -26.06 -7.27
CA LYS A 299 21.99 -25.83 -8.71
C LYS A 299 20.98 -24.78 -9.13
N ASN A 300 21.26 -24.12 -10.25
CA ASN A 300 20.24 -23.19 -10.81
C ASN A 300 19.01 -23.98 -11.24
N VAL A 301 17.85 -23.46 -10.89
CA VAL A 301 16.56 -24.04 -11.27
C VAL A 301 15.57 -22.91 -11.59
N HIS A 302 14.72 -23.14 -12.57
CA HIS A 302 13.61 -22.25 -12.87
C HIS A 302 12.35 -22.75 -12.19
N LEU A 303 11.52 -21.85 -11.64
CA LEU A 303 10.30 -22.26 -10.93
C LEU A 303 9.33 -23.05 -11.83
N GLU A 304 9.33 -22.80 -13.16
CA GLU A 304 8.54 -23.61 -14.10
C GLU A 304 9.00 -25.08 -14.16
N GLN A 305 10.31 -25.35 -14.03
CA GLN A 305 10.81 -26.74 -13.96
C GLN A 305 10.21 -27.46 -12.76
N VAL A 306 10.19 -26.78 -11.60
CA VAL A 306 9.59 -27.32 -10.38
C VAL A 306 8.08 -27.50 -10.55
N ALA A 307 7.39 -26.48 -11.08
CA ALA A 307 5.95 -26.49 -11.26
C ALA A 307 5.49 -27.65 -12.18
N GLU A 308 6.14 -27.81 -13.33
CA GLU A 308 5.78 -28.81 -14.34
C GLU A 308 6.10 -30.24 -13.89
N VAL A 309 7.26 -30.47 -13.27
CA VAL A 309 7.70 -31.81 -12.85
C VAL A 309 6.99 -32.27 -11.57
N VAL A 310 6.85 -31.39 -10.59
CA VAL A 310 6.16 -31.71 -9.33
C VAL A 310 4.64 -31.67 -9.48
N GLY A 311 4.12 -30.88 -10.45
CA GLY A 311 2.68 -30.71 -10.68
C GLY A 311 2.06 -29.66 -9.77
N ILE A 312 2.81 -28.62 -9.40
CA ILE A 312 2.34 -27.49 -8.59
C ILE A 312 1.91 -26.36 -9.54
N ASN A 313 0.85 -25.65 -9.17
CA ASN A 313 0.49 -24.43 -9.90
C ASN A 313 1.63 -23.41 -9.83
N ILE A 314 2.07 -22.89 -10.98
CA ILE A 314 3.21 -21.97 -11.08
C ILE A 314 2.96 -20.66 -10.31
N ASP A 315 1.73 -20.14 -10.32
CA ASP A 315 1.41 -18.90 -9.64
C ASP A 315 1.42 -19.09 -8.11
N LEU A 316 1.01 -20.27 -7.62
CA LEU A 316 1.19 -20.65 -6.21
C LEU A 316 2.68 -20.69 -5.85
N LEU A 317 3.50 -21.32 -6.69
CA LEU A 317 4.94 -21.44 -6.44
C LEU A 317 5.64 -20.07 -6.44
N ARG A 318 5.24 -19.16 -7.35
CA ARG A 318 5.73 -17.78 -7.39
C ARG A 318 5.35 -17.00 -6.13
N SER A 319 4.13 -17.17 -5.62
CA SER A 319 3.69 -16.46 -4.42
C SER A 319 4.38 -16.94 -3.16
N LEU A 320 4.75 -18.21 -3.09
CA LEU A 320 5.54 -18.76 -2.00
C LEU A 320 7.02 -18.35 -2.08
N ASN A 321 7.49 -17.92 -3.26
CA ASN A 321 8.88 -17.58 -3.55
C ASN A 321 9.03 -16.21 -4.25
N PRO A 322 8.43 -15.14 -3.74
CA PRO A 322 8.37 -13.84 -4.42
C PRO A 322 9.73 -13.14 -4.54
N MET A 323 10.74 -13.62 -3.81
CA MET A 323 12.11 -13.11 -3.86
C MET A 323 12.83 -13.45 -5.16
N TYR A 324 12.43 -14.50 -5.88
CA TYR A 324 13.11 -14.90 -7.10
C TYR A 324 12.60 -14.11 -8.30
N ARG A 325 13.47 -13.24 -8.80
CA ARG A 325 13.20 -12.48 -10.00
C ARG A 325 13.30 -13.38 -11.22
N ARG A 326 12.36 -13.23 -12.16
CA ARG A 326 12.36 -14.00 -13.41
C ARG A 326 12.28 -15.51 -13.19
N ASP A 327 11.75 -15.93 -12.06
CA ASP A 327 11.57 -17.34 -11.68
C ASP A 327 12.87 -18.16 -11.60
N ILE A 328 14.02 -17.51 -11.56
CA ILE A 328 15.34 -18.18 -11.48
C ILE A 328 15.82 -18.24 -10.04
N VAL A 329 16.02 -19.44 -9.54
CA VAL A 329 16.67 -19.73 -8.25
C VAL A 329 18.15 -19.98 -8.50
N PRO A 330 19.07 -19.10 -8.07
CA PRO A 330 20.48 -19.17 -8.43
C PRO A 330 21.28 -20.08 -7.48
N GLY A 331 20.88 -21.34 -7.34
CA GLY A 331 21.50 -22.30 -6.41
C GLY A 331 22.99 -22.54 -6.67
N ALA A 332 23.46 -22.38 -7.90
CA ALA A 332 24.89 -22.51 -8.23
C ALA A 332 25.75 -21.38 -7.62
N SER A 333 25.18 -20.23 -7.25
CA SER A 333 25.89 -19.13 -6.58
C SER A 333 25.94 -19.33 -5.06
N GLY A 334 25.19 -20.28 -4.52
CA GLY A 334 25.05 -20.60 -3.10
C GLY A 334 23.72 -21.29 -2.81
N LEU A 335 23.63 -22.02 -1.70
CA LEU A 335 22.39 -22.69 -1.32
C LEU A 335 21.21 -21.72 -1.27
N CYS A 336 20.18 -22.01 -2.07
CA CYS A 336 18.96 -21.20 -2.14
C CYS A 336 17.74 -21.99 -1.66
N PRO A 337 16.85 -21.38 -0.85
CA PRO A 337 15.62 -22.03 -0.38
C PRO A 337 14.54 -21.97 -1.46
N ILE A 338 13.78 -23.05 -1.65
CA ILE A 338 12.51 -23.05 -2.37
C ILE A 338 11.42 -23.45 -1.38
N ARG A 339 10.46 -22.59 -1.16
CA ARG A 339 9.29 -22.86 -0.30
C ARG A 339 8.21 -23.56 -1.13
N LEU A 340 7.70 -24.65 -0.58
CA LEU A 340 6.69 -25.51 -1.18
C LEU A 340 5.54 -25.75 -0.21
N PRO A 341 4.35 -26.15 -0.68
CA PRO A 341 3.38 -26.81 0.18
C PRO A 341 4.05 -28.02 0.84
N GLN A 342 3.81 -28.23 2.13
CA GLN A 342 4.47 -29.33 2.88
C GLN A 342 4.23 -30.70 2.24
N THR A 343 3.06 -30.91 1.61
CA THR A 343 2.70 -32.14 0.92
C THR A 343 3.57 -32.47 -0.30
N GLU A 344 4.18 -31.46 -0.89
CA GLU A 344 4.94 -31.59 -2.15
C GLU A 344 6.46 -31.74 -1.94
N VAL A 345 6.93 -31.56 -0.70
CA VAL A 345 8.37 -31.61 -0.38
C VAL A 345 8.97 -32.98 -0.69
N GLY A 346 8.31 -34.07 -0.30
CA GLY A 346 8.77 -35.43 -0.61
C GLY A 346 8.89 -35.68 -2.10
N ARG A 347 7.86 -35.25 -2.86
CA ARG A 347 7.85 -35.39 -4.32
C ARG A 347 8.96 -34.56 -5.00
N PHE A 348 9.24 -33.36 -4.49
CA PHE A 348 10.38 -32.56 -4.96
C PHE A 348 11.71 -33.31 -4.78
N ILE A 349 11.93 -33.90 -3.60
CA ILE A 349 13.17 -34.63 -3.29
C ILE A 349 13.33 -35.83 -4.20
N ASP A 350 12.26 -36.62 -4.39
CA ASP A 350 12.27 -37.82 -5.23
C ASP A 350 12.52 -37.52 -6.72
N LEU A 351 12.05 -36.34 -7.18
CA LEU A 351 12.13 -35.93 -8.60
C LEU A 351 13.25 -34.93 -8.89
N GLN A 352 14.15 -34.67 -7.94
CA GLN A 352 15.13 -33.58 -8.02
C GLN A 352 15.97 -33.59 -9.31
N ASP A 353 16.48 -34.76 -9.74
CA ASP A 353 17.29 -34.88 -10.96
C ASP A 353 16.45 -34.60 -12.22
N SER A 354 15.18 -34.99 -12.21
CA SER A 354 14.24 -34.70 -13.29
C SER A 354 13.94 -33.21 -13.37
N ILE A 355 13.77 -32.54 -12.21
CA ILE A 355 13.58 -31.09 -12.15
C ILE A 355 14.76 -30.36 -12.78
N TYR A 356 15.98 -30.67 -12.39
CA TYR A 356 17.17 -29.98 -12.90
C TYR A 356 17.39 -30.19 -14.39
N SER A 357 17.01 -31.35 -14.97
CA SER A 357 17.17 -31.64 -16.39
C SER A 357 16.03 -31.10 -17.26
N HIS A 358 14.82 -30.88 -16.67
CA HIS A 358 13.62 -30.52 -17.43
C HIS A 358 13.77 -29.13 -18.08
N ARG A 359 13.75 -29.05 -19.39
CA ARG A 359 13.83 -27.80 -20.19
C ARG A 359 14.94 -26.82 -19.75
N SER A 360 16.04 -27.33 -19.18
CA SER A 360 17.08 -26.48 -18.58
C SER A 360 17.74 -25.55 -19.61
N ASP A 361 17.97 -26.01 -20.84
CA ASP A 361 18.57 -25.19 -21.90
C ASP A 361 17.66 -24.07 -22.40
N GLU A 362 16.35 -24.24 -22.27
CA GLU A 362 15.35 -23.24 -22.63
C GLU A 362 15.15 -22.20 -21.53
N LEU A 363 14.97 -22.66 -20.29
CA LEU A 363 14.53 -21.83 -19.16
C LEU A 363 15.69 -21.14 -18.44
N LEU A 364 16.86 -21.78 -18.36
CA LEU A 364 18.05 -21.24 -17.71
C LEU A 364 18.97 -20.55 -18.73
N ASN A 365 18.46 -19.47 -19.35
CA ASN A 365 19.31 -18.64 -20.20
C ASN A 365 20.53 -18.11 -19.43
N LYS A 366 21.65 -17.88 -20.13
CA LYS A 366 22.91 -17.34 -19.59
C LYS A 366 22.69 -15.90 -19.05
N ARG A 367 22.06 -15.78 -17.90
CA ARG A 367 21.86 -14.50 -17.20
C ARG A 367 22.86 -14.41 -16.06
N VAL A 368 23.68 -13.37 -16.11
CA VAL A 368 24.65 -13.08 -15.06
C VAL A 368 23.95 -12.35 -13.93
N GLU A 369 24.24 -12.74 -12.70
CA GLU A 369 23.84 -12.03 -11.50
C GLU A 369 24.52 -10.65 -11.48
N VAL A 370 23.75 -9.58 -11.26
CA VAL A 370 24.23 -8.20 -11.18
C VAL A 370 23.76 -7.61 -9.86
N GLU A 371 24.68 -7.03 -9.11
CA GLU A 371 24.34 -6.34 -7.88
C GLU A 371 23.50 -5.08 -8.17
N VAL A 372 22.47 -4.86 -7.35
CA VAL A 372 21.60 -3.68 -7.42
C VAL A 372 21.81 -2.84 -6.17
N ASN A 373 21.96 -1.52 -6.36
CA ASN A 373 22.10 -0.55 -5.28
C ASN A 373 21.14 0.65 -5.52
N ASP A 374 21.11 1.60 -4.57
CA ASP A 374 20.23 2.77 -4.63
C ASP A 374 20.55 3.71 -5.81
N GLU A 375 21.78 3.65 -6.36
CA GLU A 375 22.22 4.43 -7.53
C GLU A 375 21.79 3.77 -8.84
N THR A 376 21.33 2.51 -8.81
CA THR A 376 20.90 1.80 -10.01
C THR A 376 19.64 2.47 -10.54
N PRO A 377 19.63 3.02 -11.78
CA PRO A 377 18.48 3.72 -12.30
C PRO A 377 17.27 2.80 -12.33
N THR A 378 16.32 3.04 -11.45
CA THR A 378 14.98 2.48 -11.60
C THR A 378 14.32 3.27 -12.72
N TYR A 379 14.00 2.60 -13.83
CA TYR A 379 13.26 3.21 -14.94
C TYR A 379 11.82 3.49 -14.52
N TYR A 380 11.64 4.50 -13.67
CA TYR A 380 10.34 5.11 -13.46
C TYR A 380 10.21 6.26 -14.44
N HIS A 381 9.37 6.07 -15.45
CA HIS A 381 8.83 7.20 -16.18
C HIS A 381 8.14 8.11 -15.16
N LYS A 382 8.83 9.15 -14.70
CA LYS A 382 8.14 10.30 -14.16
C LYS A 382 7.23 10.82 -15.28
N SER A 383 5.96 10.43 -15.25
CA SER A 383 4.95 11.16 -15.99
C SER A 383 4.99 12.57 -15.41
N LYS A 384 5.65 13.49 -16.11
CA LYS A 384 5.50 14.92 -15.84
C LYS A 384 4.04 15.24 -16.12
N ARG A 385 3.16 15.08 -15.13
CA ARG A 385 1.90 15.81 -15.12
C ARG A 385 2.29 17.28 -15.10
N THR A 386 2.43 17.85 -16.28
CA THR A 386 2.50 19.30 -16.46
C THR A 386 1.13 19.84 -16.07
N TYR A 387 0.98 20.21 -14.82
CA TYR A 387 -0.09 21.09 -14.39
C TYR A 387 0.10 22.40 -15.17
N LYS A 388 -0.58 22.51 -16.30
CA LYS A 388 -0.77 23.80 -16.95
C LYS A 388 -1.55 24.67 -15.97
N LYS A 389 -0.86 25.53 -15.23
CA LYS A 389 -1.48 26.61 -14.45
C LYS A 389 -2.40 27.41 -15.36
N ARG A 390 -3.69 27.07 -15.37
CA ARG A 390 -4.75 27.87 -16.03
C ARG A 390 -4.99 29.22 -15.37
N GLY A 391 -4.33 29.51 -14.24
CA GLY A 391 -4.51 30.73 -13.45
C GLY A 391 -3.80 32.00 -13.97
N ALA A 392 -2.89 31.90 -14.94
CA ALA A 392 -2.09 33.07 -15.35
C ALA A 392 -2.75 34.00 -16.40
N ARG A 393 -3.94 33.65 -16.92
CA ARG A 393 -4.60 34.50 -17.96
C ARG A 393 -5.58 35.54 -17.41
N TYR A 394 -6.01 35.45 -16.15
CA TYR A 394 -6.98 36.40 -15.61
C TYR A 394 -6.36 37.68 -15.03
N SER A 395 -5.09 37.66 -14.61
CA SER A 395 -4.44 38.85 -14.04
C SER A 395 -3.92 39.85 -15.08
N LYS A 396 -3.63 39.38 -16.32
CA LYS A 396 -3.16 40.29 -17.39
C LYS A 396 -4.25 41.17 -18.05
N ARG A 397 -5.53 40.76 -17.92
CA ARG A 397 -6.64 41.59 -18.48
C ARG A 397 -7.04 42.75 -17.56
N ARG A 398 -6.78 42.68 -16.25
CA ARG A 398 -7.08 43.79 -15.31
C ARG A 398 -6.02 44.90 -15.32
N SER A 399 -4.76 44.59 -15.66
CA SER A 399 -3.69 45.59 -15.71
C SER A 399 -3.75 46.44 -16.99
N SER A 400 -4.28 45.93 -18.12
CA SER A 400 -4.44 46.71 -19.37
C SER A 400 -5.65 47.64 -19.31
N ALA A 401 -6.71 47.31 -18.57
CA ALA A 401 -7.87 48.18 -18.36
C ALA A 401 -7.54 49.38 -17.45
N LYS A 402 -6.68 49.20 -16.44
CA LYS A 402 -6.24 50.28 -15.55
C LYS A 402 -5.26 51.28 -16.22
N ARG A 403 -4.51 50.86 -17.26
CA ARG A 403 -3.63 51.73 -18.02
C ARG A 403 -4.38 52.57 -19.06
N ARG A 404 -5.51 52.10 -19.60
CA ARG A 404 -6.34 52.88 -20.55
C ARG A 404 -7.19 53.96 -19.85
N SER A 405 -7.58 53.81 -18.61
CA SER A 405 -8.32 54.84 -17.86
C SER A 405 -7.42 56.00 -17.41
N LYS A 406 -6.13 55.76 -17.11
CA LYS A 406 -5.17 56.82 -16.74
C LYS A 406 -4.69 57.64 -17.94
N ALA A 407 -4.73 57.12 -19.18
CA ALA A 407 -4.38 57.85 -20.40
C ALA A 407 -5.53 58.78 -20.89
N ARG A 408 -6.79 58.48 -20.56
CA ARG A 408 -7.96 59.31 -20.94
C ARG A 408 -8.16 60.52 -20.04
N THR A 409 -7.67 60.50 -18.80
CA THR A 409 -7.80 61.62 -17.85
C THR A 409 -6.70 62.67 -18.03
N ARG A 410 -5.57 62.34 -18.71
CA ARG A 410 -4.50 63.32 -19.01
C ARG A 410 -4.72 64.12 -20.30
N ARG A 411 -5.69 63.75 -21.17
CA ARG A 411 -6.01 64.45 -22.41
C ARG A 411 -7.15 65.48 -22.30
N ARG A 412 -7.73 65.64 -21.07
CA ARG A 412 -8.78 66.66 -20.79
C ARG A 412 -8.30 67.82 -19.89
N ARG A 413 -6.98 67.96 -19.72
CA ARG A 413 -6.38 69.08 -18.98
C ARG A 413 -5.15 69.61 -19.77
N ARG A 414 -5.38 69.90 -21.04
CA ARG A 414 -4.60 70.84 -21.86
C ARG A 414 -5.54 71.56 -22.81
#